data_b19c341c6321fa974ad63331e8cbe29e
#
_entry.id   b19c341c6321fa974ad63331e8cbe29e
#
_cell.length_a   1.000
_cell.length_b   1.000
_cell.length_c   1.000
_cell.angle_alpha   90.00
_cell.angle_beta   90.00
_cell.angle_gamma   90.00
#
_symmetry.space_group_name_H-M   'P 1'
#
loop_
_entity.id
_entity.type
_entity.pdbx_description
1 polymer ?
#
loop_
_entity_poly.entity_id
_entity_poly.type
_entity_poly.pdbx_seq_one_letter_code
_entity_poly.pdbx_strand_id
1 'polypeptide(L)'
;MVCLVPKTVRRCPDESSDALSDAAGLLTGPAPAGPFLARAPMQPFYSVSSMSNVVKAHLGLILSYVIWAVNYPLYKVIMPHYISPYAMTMLVVGVAALLAFGSMLFVPIEPVRRQDILKLVPAAALMGIAKKLFLMVGIQHTSPIDASIIATLGPILVLVISVMFLVDRFTPMKVLGMALGLAGALVVILSGSGMQAPSDKLGGDAVVLLAIVASSFSMVWLKELIVRYKPVTLLRWIYPVAAVMMLPIGLGPLLRTDFSAMPAHVAWIVAYVAVVPTFGPNYLLIYSLHYVKPTISSIYFYLEPVIATAISVAMHMDTLSWDRALASLAVFAGVLLVVLSYKNRPSTPRHTGE
;
A
#
# COMPACT_ATOMS: atom_id res chain seq x y z
N MET A 1 28.20 -47.89 -31.75
CA MET A 1 26.78 -48.18 -32.03
C MET A 1 26.12 -46.84 -32.33
N VAL A 2 26.24 -46.35 -33.58
CA VAL A 2 25.25 -46.35 -34.64
C VAL A 2 23.93 -45.73 -34.10
N CYS A 3 23.40 -44.63 -34.55
CA CYS A 3 23.06 -43.95 -35.80
C CYS A 3 22.31 -42.66 -35.45
N LEU A 4 22.05 -41.69 -36.21
CA LEU A 4 22.06 -41.34 -37.63
C LEU A 4 21.61 -39.86 -37.74
N VAL A 5 22.25 -39.12 -38.60
CA VAL A 5 21.89 -37.76 -39.05
C VAL A 5 20.92 -37.92 -40.22
N PRO A 6 20.04 -36.93 -40.48
CA PRO A 6 20.00 -36.41 -41.84
C PRO A 6 20.07 -34.89 -41.96
N LYS A 7 20.93 -34.56 -42.87
CA LYS A 7 21.17 -33.42 -43.74
C LYS A 7 19.97 -32.52 -44.05
N THR A 8 20.16 -31.22 -43.93
CA THR A 8 19.83 -30.30 -45.04
C THR A 8 20.81 -29.14 -45.05
N VAL A 9 21.47 -28.99 -46.19
CA VAL A 9 22.40 -27.96 -46.62
C VAL A 9 21.63 -26.65 -46.79
N ARG A 10 22.05 -25.52 -46.17
CA ARG A 10 21.73 -24.18 -46.63
C ARG A 10 23.03 -23.36 -46.73
N ARG A 11 23.16 -22.71 -47.87
CA ARG A 11 24.26 -21.87 -48.32
C ARG A 11 24.48 -20.68 -47.40
N CYS A 12 25.72 -20.30 -47.17
CA CYS A 12 26.13 -19.00 -46.67
C CYS A 12 25.84 -17.89 -47.67
N PRO A 13 25.31 -16.75 -47.25
CA PRO A 13 25.37 -15.51 -48.04
C PRO A 13 26.63 -14.72 -47.73
N ASP A 14 27.14 -14.06 -48.74
CA ASP A 14 28.34 -13.23 -48.80
C ASP A 14 28.40 -12.11 -47.76
N GLU A 15 29.55 -12.02 -47.09
CA GLU A 15 29.99 -10.88 -46.31
C GLU A 15 30.63 -9.87 -47.30
N SER A 16 30.00 -8.73 -47.61
CA SER A 16 30.74 -7.52 -48.01
C SER A 16 29.92 -6.28 -48.35
N SER A 17 28.77 -5.98 -47.74
CA SER A 17 28.13 -4.67 -47.98
C SER A 17 27.44 -3.99 -46.79
N ASP A 18 27.39 -4.56 -45.61
CA ASP A 18 26.58 -3.99 -44.53
C ASP A 18 27.37 -3.27 -43.42
N ALA A 19 28.70 -3.17 -43.54
CA ALA A 19 29.52 -2.55 -42.48
C ALA A 19 29.52 -0.99 -42.49
N LEU A 20 28.87 -0.36 -43.42
CA LEU A 20 28.84 1.12 -43.51
C LEU A 20 27.48 1.78 -43.20
N SER A 21 26.41 0.99 -43.01
CA SER A 21 25.10 1.52 -42.58
C SER A 21 24.90 1.58 -41.07
N ASP A 22 25.66 0.80 -40.31
CA ASP A 22 25.50 0.74 -38.83
C ASP A 22 26.19 1.90 -38.08
N ALA A 23 27.10 2.65 -38.72
CA ALA A 23 27.76 3.77 -38.08
C ALA A 23 26.95 5.07 -38.03
N ALA A 24 25.89 5.19 -38.82
CA ALA A 24 25.03 6.39 -38.86
C ALA A 24 23.82 6.30 -37.90
N GLY A 25 23.49 5.13 -37.39
CA GLY A 25 22.37 4.89 -36.46
C GLY A 25 22.70 5.19 -34.99
N LEU A 26 23.96 5.42 -34.61
CA LEU A 26 24.42 5.55 -33.21
C LEU A 26 24.29 6.96 -32.63
N LEU A 27 23.84 7.97 -33.39
CA LEU A 27 23.76 9.37 -32.92
C LEU A 27 22.34 9.91 -32.69
N THR A 28 21.29 9.10 -32.86
CA THR A 28 19.89 9.58 -32.67
C THR A 28 19.06 8.69 -31.71
N GLY A 29 19.67 7.86 -30.88
CA GLY A 29 18.97 7.09 -29.88
C GLY A 29 18.54 7.96 -28.69
N PRO A 30 17.32 7.78 -28.12
CA PRO A 30 16.93 8.46 -26.90
C PRO A 30 17.87 8.03 -25.74
N ALA A 31 18.24 9.01 -24.90
CA ALA A 31 19.13 8.84 -23.74
C ALA A 31 18.80 7.58 -22.93
N PRO A 32 19.83 6.86 -22.38
CA PRO A 32 19.60 5.65 -21.63
C PRO A 32 18.76 5.96 -20.38
N ALA A 33 17.60 5.30 -20.27
CA ALA A 33 16.80 5.32 -19.06
C ALA A 33 17.62 4.75 -17.91
N GLY A 34 17.69 5.49 -16.81
CA GLY A 34 18.46 5.11 -15.63
C GLY A 34 18.15 3.68 -15.15
N PRO A 35 19.02 3.07 -14.34
CA PRO A 35 18.99 1.63 -14.00
C PRO A 35 17.72 1.15 -13.26
N PHE A 36 16.78 2.05 -12.96
CA PHE A 36 15.54 1.77 -12.24
C PHE A 36 14.35 1.42 -13.15
N LEU A 37 14.45 1.63 -14.48
CA LEU A 37 13.34 1.52 -15.43
C LEU A 37 13.66 0.64 -16.66
N ALA A 38 14.41 -0.45 -16.49
CA ALA A 38 14.45 -1.47 -17.52
C ALA A 38 13.02 -2.01 -17.71
N ARG A 39 12.37 -1.58 -18.80
CA ARG A 39 11.04 -2.04 -19.21
C ARG A 39 11.05 -3.55 -19.39
N ALA A 40 10.66 -4.29 -18.35
CA ALA A 40 10.15 -5.63 -18.56
C ALA A 40 8.88 -5.49 -19.44
N PRO A 41 8.70 -6.31 -20.48
CA PRO A 41 7.48 -6.27 -21.27
C PRO A 41 6.30 -6.46 -20.32
N MET A 42 5.38 -5.49 -20.26
CA MET A 42 4.14 -5.63 -19.50
C MET A 42 3.36 -6.78 -20.13
N GLN A 43 3.50 -7.97 -19.56
CA GLN A 43 2.59 -9.05 -19.85
C GLN A 43 1.17 -8.58 -19.49
N PRO A 44 0.14 -8.92 -20.29
CA PRO A 44 -1.21 -8.50 -19.99
C PRO A 44 -1.59 -9.03 -18.60
N PHE A 45 -1.89 -8.14 -17.68
CA PHE A 45 -2.17 -8.34 -16.25
C PHE A 45 -3.45 -9.19 -15.98
N TYR A 46 -4.06 -9.66 -17.04
CA TYR A 46 -5.30 -10.45 -17.01
C TYR A 46 -5.08 -11.78 -17.69
N SER A 47 -4.67 -12.79 -16.93
CA SER A 47 -5.11 -14.13 -17.27
C SER A 47 -6.65 -14.12 -17.24
N VAL A 48 -7.28 -14.88 -18.10
CA VAL A 48 -8.76 -15.09 -18.06
C VAL A 48 -9.07 -15.75 -16.71
N SER A 49 -9.16 -14.89 -15.68
CA SER A 49 -9.49 -15.31 -14.32
C SER A 49 -10.96 -15.68 -14.32
N SER A 50 -11.30 -16.86 -13.82
CA SER A 50 -12.68 -17.24 -13.63
C SER A 50 -13.40 -16.13 -12.84
N MET A 51 -14.66 -15.81 -13.18
CA MET A 51 -15.48 -14.81 -12.48
C MET A 51 -15.44 -15.01 -10.95
N SER A 52 -15.28 -16.24 -10.48
CA SER A 52 -15.10 -16.62 -9.09
C SER A 52 -13.87 -15.94 -8.43
N ASN A 53 -12.73 -15.83 -9.12
CA ASN A 53 -11.52 -15.23 -8.54
C ASN A 53 -11.60 -13.71 -8.43
N VAL A 54 -12.26 -13.05 -9.38
CA VAL A 54 -12.53 -11.60 -9.31
C VAL A 54 -13.46 -11.29 -8.14
N VAL A 55 -14.53 -12.06 -7.96
CA VAL A 55 -15.44 -11.90 -6.81
C VAL A 55 -14.70 -12.12 -5.49
N LYS A 56 -13.87 -13.17 -5.38
CA LYS A 56 -13.02 -13.40 -4.18
C LYS A 56 -12.08 -12.23 -3.90
N ALA A 57 -11.49 -11.63 -4.94
CA ALA A 57 -10.63 -10.46 -4.80
C ALA A 57 -11.40 -9.24 -4.26
N HIS A 58 -12.62 -8.98 -4.76
CA HIS A 58 -13.45 -7.89 -4.25
C HIS A 58 -13.86 -8.13 -2.79
N LEU A 59 -14.27 -9.35 -2.43
CA LEU A 59 -14.58 -9.72 -1.05
C LEU A 59 -13.34 -9.59 -0.14
N GLY A 60 -12.18 -9.99 -0.63
CA GLY A 60 -10.91 -9.83 0.08
C GLY A 60 -10.57 -8.36 0.35
N LEU A 61 -10.83 -7.46 -0.61
CA LEU A 61 -10.66 -6.01 -0.42
C LEU A 61 -11.63 -5.48 0.63
N ILE A 62 -12.92 -5.77 0.52
CA ILE A 62 -13.92 -5.34 1.50
C ILE A 62 -13.47 -5.77 2.91
N LEU A 63 -13.15 -7.06 3.10
CA LEU A 63 -12.76 -7.59 4.39
C LEU A 63 -11.50 -6.90 4.92
N SER A 64 -10.49 -6.66 4.08
CA SER A 64 -9.26 -5.98 4.48
C SER A 64 -9.52 -4.56 4.98
N TYR A 65 -10.29 -3.78 4.23
CA TYR A 65 -10.57 -2.38 4.58
C TYR A 65 -11.52 -2.26 5.78
N VAL A 66 -12.48 -3.18 5.94
CA VAL A 66 -13.32 -3.26 7.16
C VAL A 66 -12.44 -3.54 8.39
N ILE A 67 -11.54 -4.52 8.32
CA ILE A 67 -10.64 -4.84 9.43
C ILE A 67 -9.74 -3.64 9.77
N TRP A 68 -9.20 -2.94 8.78
CA TRP A 68 -8.35 -1.77 9.02
C TRP A 68 -9.13 -0.58 9.59
N ALA A 69 -10.36 -0.36 9.12
CA ALA A 69 -11.23 0.71 9.62
C ALA A 69 -11.53 0.59 11.13
N VAL A 70 -11.77 -0.64 11.60
CA VAL A 70 -12.00 -0.94 13.02
C VAL A 70 -10.81 -0.54 13.90
N ASN A 71 -9.58 -0.55 13.36
CA ASN A 71 -8.40 -0.24 14.16
C ASN A 71 -8.29 1.23 14.58
N TYR A 72 -8.85 2.18 13.82
CA TYR A 72 -8.73 3.61 14.15
C TYR A 72 -9.25 3.92 15.57
N PRO A 73 -10.51 3.59 15.91
CA PRO A 73 -10.99 3.78 17.28
C PRO A 73 -10.27 2.86 18.28
N LEU A 74 -9.93 1.62 17.95
CA LEU A 74 -9.26 0.71 18.86
C LEU A 74 -7.85 1.20 19.25
N TYR A 75 -7.09 1.78 18.34
CA TYR A 75 -5.81 2.41 18.67
C TYR A 75 -5.98 3.51 19.72
N LYS A 76 -7.03 4.32 19.63
CA LYS A 76 -7.31 5.39 20.59
C LYS A 76 -7.64 4.86 21.98
N VAL A 77 -8.32 3.69 22.07
CA VAL A 77 -8.63 3.03 23.34
C VAL A 77 -7.37 2.55 24.06
N ILE A 78 -6.44 1.93 23.32
CA ILE A 78 -5.28 1.26 23.94
C ILE A 78 -4.08 2.19 24.15
N MET A 79 -3.96 3.26 23.35
CA MET A 79 -2.80 4.17 23.37
C MET A 79 -3.19 5.57 23.87
N PRO A 80 -2.32 6.27 24.59
CA PRO A 80 -1.04 5.82 25.15
C PRO A 80 -1.13 5.11 26.50
N HIS A 81 -2.32 5.04 27.12
CA HIS A 81 -2.50 4.68 28.51
C HIS A 81 -2.00 3.27 28.87
N TYR A 82 -2.25 2.28 28.01
CA TYR A 82 -1.92 0.87 28.30
C TYR A 82 -0.67 0.43 27.56
N ILE A 83 -0.45 0.90 26.34
CA ILE A 83 0.70 0.51 25.53
C ILE A 83 1.18 1.70 24.67
N SER A 84 2.49 1.90 24.57
CA SER A 84 3.04 2.95 23.73
C SER A 84 2.95 2.57 22.25
N PRO A 85 2.91 3.55 21.31
CA PRO A 85 2.95 3.30 19.85
C PRO A 85 4.14 2.46 19.43
N TYR A 86 5.29 2.68 20.05
CA TYR A 86 6.53 1.96 19.76
C TYR A 86 6.43 0.48 20.18
N ALA A 87 5.93 0.23 21.39
CA ALA A 87 5.66 -1.11 21.89
C ALA A 87 4.63 -1.83 21.02
N MET A 88 3.52 -1.15 20.70
CA MET A 88 2.46 -1.73 19.89
C MET A 88 2.93 -2.03 18.45
N THR A 89 3.71 -1.13 17.84
CA THR A 89 4.30 -1.38 16.52
C THR A 89 5.24 -2.59 16.57
N MET A 90 6.10 -2.70 17.59
CA MET A 90 6.99 -3.85 17.76
C MET A 90 6.19 -5.15 17.92
N LEU A 91 5.15 -5.14 18.74
CA LEU A 91 4.26 -6.29 18.93
C LEU A 91 3.61 -6.72 17.61
N VAL A 92 3.03 -5.76 16.87
CA VAL A 92 2.36 -6.00 15.58
C VAL A 92 3.32 -6.58 14.54
N VAL A 93 4.52 -5.99 14.37
CA VAL A 93 5.46 -6.50 13.36
C VAL A 93 6.09 -7.82 13.79
N GLY A 94 6.29 -8.04 15.11
CA GLY A 94 6.76 -9.30 15.68
C GLY A 94 5.76 -10.42 15.45
N VAL A 95 4.49 -10.21 15.78
CA VAL A 95 3.42 -11.18 15.52
C VAL A 95 3.27 -11.44 14.03
N ALA A 96 3.32 -10.39 13.19
CA ALA A 96 3.27 -10.57 11.75
C ALA A 96 4.46 -11.39 11.21
N ALA A 97 5.65 -11.22 11.77
CA ALA A 97 6.81 -12.04 11.43
C ALA A 97 6.62 -13.50 11.85
N LEU A 98 6.09 -13.76 13.05
CA LEU A 98 5.76 -15.11 13.50
C LEU A 98 4.72 -15.78 12.61
N LEU A 99 3.65 -15.07 12.24
CA LEU A 99 2.65 -15.57 11.30
C LEU A 99 3.23 -15.82 9.91
N ALA A 100 4.16 -14.97 9.46
CA ALA A 100 4.87 -15.15 8.21
C ALA A 100 5.74 -16.42 8.22
N PHE A 101 6.47 -16.69 9.30
CA PHE A 101 7.20 -17.95 9.50
C PHE A 101 6.24 -19.14 9.60
N GLY A 102 5.17 -19.05 10.40
CA GLY A 102 4.16 -20.09 10.50
C GLY A 102 3.53 -20.46 9.17
N SER A 103 3.40 -19.50 8.25
CA SER A 103 2.91 -19.77 6.88
C SER A 103 3.80 -20.72 6.08
N MET A 104 5.07 -20.95 6.49
CA MET A 104 5.98 -21.90 5.83
C MET A 104 5.52 -23.34 6.00
N LEU A 105 4.74 -23.63 7.03
CA LEU A 105 4.16 -24.97 7.26
C LEU A 105 3.09 -25.33 6.22
N PHE A 106 2.44 -24.33 5.61
CA PHE A 106 1.30 -24.53 4.73
C PHE A 106 1.57 -24.17 3.27
N VAL A 107 2.55 -23.31 3.00
CA VAL A 107 2.84 -22.84 1.64
C VAL A 107 4.33 -23.01 1.34
N PRO A 108 4.70 -23.66 0.22
CA PRO A 108 6.09 -23.86 -0.16
C PRO A 108 6.88 -22.54 -0.22
N ILE A 109 8.17 -22.63 0.07
CA ILE A 109 9.10 -21.49 -0.01
C ILE A 109 9.41 -21.22 -1.47
N GLU A 110 9.17 -20.00 -1.91
CA GLU A 110 9.53 -19.50 -3.22
C GLU A 110 10.89 -18.80 -3.17
N PRO A 111 11.85 -19.16 -4.03
CA PRO A 111 13.16 -18.53 -4.03
C PRO A 111 13.07 -17.08 -4.50
N VAL A 112 13.64 -16.16 -3.74
CA VAL A 112 13.71 -14.73 -4.06
C VAL A 112 15.11 -14.40 -4.58
N ARG A 113 15.19 -13.64 -5.66
CA ARG A 113 16.46 -13.19 -6.23
C ARG A 113 17.19 -12.27 -5.27
N ARG A 114 18.50 -12.41 -5.11
CA ARG A 114 19.30 -11.56 -4.20
C ARG A 114 19.11 -10.06 -4.43
N GLN A 115 18.99 -9.64 -5.68
CA GLN A 115 18.72 -8.24 -6.07
C GLN A 115 17.37 -7.73 -5.58
N ASP A 116 16.35 -8.61 -5.55
CA ASP A 116 15.01 -8.25 -5.11
C ASP A 116 14.91 -8.20 -3.57
N ILE A 117 15.78 -8.94 -2.85
CA ILE A 117 15.86 -8.86 -1.38
C ILE A 117 16.24 -7.43 -0.94
N LEU A 118 17.18 -6.78 -1.63
CA LEU A 118 17.54 -5.39 -1.33
C LEU A 118 16.37 -4.42 -1.53
N LYS A 119 15.47 -4.69 -2.48
CA LYS A 119 14.24 -3.89 -2.69
C LYS A 119 13.20 -4.11 -1.59
N LEU A 120 13.24 -5.24 -0.89
CA LEU A 120 12.31 -5.54 0.21
C LEU A 120 12.66 -4.79 1.51
N VAL A 121 13.91 -4.35 1.70
CA VAL A 121 14.32 -3.58 2.89
C VAL A 121 13.59 -2.23 2.97
N PRO A 122 13.59 -1.36 1.94
CA PRO A 122 12.77 -0.15 1.95
C PRO A 122 11.27 -0.44 2.10
N ALA A 123 10.78 -1.51 1.50
CA ALA A 123 9.39 -1.92 1.67
C ALA A 123 9.06 -2.31 3.11
N ALA A 124 9.98 -2.99 3.81
CA ALA A 124 9.84 -3.33 5.22
C ALA A 124 9.84 -2.07 6.10
N ALA A 125 10.72 -1.11 5.81
CA ALA A 125 10.76 0.16 6.52
C ALA A 125 9.47 0.98 6.34
N LEU A 126 8.97 1.07 5.11
CA LEU A 126 7.80 1.91 4.78
C LEU A 126 6.48 1.23 5.15
N MET A 127 6.24 0.02 4.66
CA MET A 127 4.98 -0.69 4.86
C MET A 127 4.93 -1.37 6.24
N GLY A 128 6.04 -1.96 6.67
CA GLY A 128 6.13 -2.69 7.93
C GLY A 128 6.17 -1.78 9.14
N ILE A 129 6.95 -0.70 9.10
CA ILE A 129 7.20 0.17 10.25
C ILE A 129 6.55 1.54 10.07
N ALA A 130 6.99 2.36 9.11
CA ALA A 130 6.65 3.77 9.05
C ALA A 130 5.13 4.00 8.95
N LYS A 131 4.42 3.28 8.09
CA LYS A 131 2.95 3.33 8.00
C LYS A 131 2.29 3.08 9.36
N LYS A 132 2.72 2.02 10.08
CA LYS A 132 2.08 1.61 11.33
C LYS A 132 2.45 2.55 12.47
N LEU A 133 3.73 2.82 12.63
CA LEU A 133 4.24 3.67 13.71
C LEU A 133 3.69 5.10 13.59
N PHE A 134 3.77 5.71 12.42
CA PHE A 134 3.27 7.07 12.22
C PHE A 134 1.76 7.15 12.41
N LEU A 135 0.99 6.14 11.94
CA LEU A 135 -0.44 6.10 12.20
C LEU A 135 -0.74 6.02 13.70
N MET A 136 -0.05 5.14 14.44
CA MET A 136 -0.25 4.96 15.88
C MET A 136 0.20 6.18 16.70
N VAL A 137 1.30 6.83 16.32
CA VAL A 137 1.75 8.07 16.94
C VAL A 137 0.78 9.21 16.63
N GLY A 138 0.38 9.37 15.38
CA GLY A 138 -0.52 10.45 14.97
C GLY A 138 -1.89 10.36 15.63
N ILE A 139 -2.48 9.17 15.72
CA ILE A 139 -3.82 8.97 16.29
C ILE A 139 -3.91 9.27 17.79
N GLN A 140 -2.78 9.33 18.51
CA GLN A 140 -2.77 9.79 19.90
C GLN A 140 -3.18 11.27 20.02
N HIS A 141 -2.78 12.08 19.02
CA HIS A 141 -2.94 13.54 19.01
C HIS A 141 -4.11 14.00 18.13
N THR A 142 -4.71 13.10 17.33
CA THR A 142 -5.89 13.40 16.51
C THR A 142 -7.08 12.49 16.84
N SER A 143 -8.22 12.72 16.16
CA SER A 143 -9.38 11.86 16.30
C SER A 143 -9.33 10.66 15.33
N PRO A 144 -9.99 9.53 15.67
CA PRO A 144 -10.13 8.40 14.76
C PRO A 144 -10.84 8.76 13.45
N ILE A 145 -11.82 9.68 13.51
CA ILE A 145 -12.55 10.15 12.34
C ILE A 145 -11.60 10.94 11.42
N ASP A 146 -10.87 11.94 11.96
CA ASP A 146 -9.94 12.77 11.19
C ASP A 146 -8.83 11.92 10.56
N ALA A 147 -8.23 11.01 11.34
CA ALA A 147 -7.21 10.08 10.84
C ALA A 147 -7.72 9.22 9.67
N SER A 148 -8.96 8.73 9.74
CA SER A 148 -9.57 7.92 8.69
C SER A 148 -9.89 8.73 7.43
N ILE A 149 -10.30 10.00 7.58
CA ILE A 149 -10.51 10.90 6.44
C ILE A 149 -9.18 11.24 5.76
N ILE A 150 -8.11 11.53 6.51
CA ILE A 150 -6.77 11.75 5.97
C ILE A 150 -6.28 10.50 5.21
N ALA A 151 -6.60 9.30 5.69
CA ALA A 151 -6.23 8.07 5.01
C ALA A 151 -6.82 7.95 3.60
N THR A 152 -7.98 8.55 3.32
CA THR A 152 -8.58 8.56 1.98
C THR A 152 -7.80 9.35 0.94
N LEU A 153 -6.77 10.11 1.34
CA LEU A 153 -5.81 10.71 0.41
C LEU A 153 -4.87 9.68 -0.22
N GLY A 154 -4.83 8.45 0.29
CA GLY A 154 -3.95 7.40 -0.23
C GLY A 154 -3.97 7.26 -1.75
N PRO A 155 -5.12 7.13 -2.44
CA PRO A 155 -5.18 7.04 -3.90
C PRO A 155 -4.59 8.25 -4.63
N ILE A 156 -4.77 9.44 -4.08
CA ILE A 156 -4.20 10.68 -4.63
C ILE A 156 -2.68 10.65 -4.52
N LEU A 157 -2.16 10.29 -3.33
CA LEU A 157 -0.73 10.18 -3.09
C LEU A 157 -0.08 9.07 -3.93
N VAL A 158 -0.74 7.92 -4.08
CA VAL A 158 -0.30 6.86 -4.99
C VAL A 158 -0.21 7.38 -6.42
N LEU A 159 -1.17 8.16 -6.90
CA LEU A 159 -1.13 8.75 -8.23
C LEU A 159 0.03 9.74 -8.37
N VAL A 160 0.19 10.68 -7.42
CA VAL A 160 1.30 11.66 -7.44
C VAL A 160 2.64 10.94 -7.51
N ILE A 161 2.86 9.98 -6.61
CA ILE A 161 4.10 9.20 -6.57
C ILE A 161 4.28 8.40 -7.88
N SER A 162 3.20 7.79 -8.40
CA SER A 162 3.26 7.04 -9.66
C SER A 162 3.65 7.92 -10.85
N VAL A 163 3.23 9.19 -10.87
CA VAL A 163 3.63 10.14 -11.91
C VAL A 163 5.09 10.57 -11.74
N MET A 164 5.54 10.82 -10.51
CA MET A 164 6.96 11.13 -10.22
C MET A 164 7.90 10.02 -10.70
N PHE A 165 7.49 8.77 -10.59
CA PHE A 165 8.24 7.61 -11.10
C PHE A 165 7.92 7.26 -12.56
N LEU A 166 7.28 8.16 -13.33
CA LEU A 166 6.92 7.99 -14.74
C LEU A 166 6.04 6.76 -15.04
N VAL A 167 5.36 6.24 -14.03
CA VAL A 167 4.46 5.08 -14.16
C VAL A 167 3.08 5.48 -14.69
N ASP A 168 2.69 6.73 -14.46
CA ASP A 168 1.40 7.29 -14.91
C ASP A 168 1.55 8.71 -15.50
N ARG A 169 0.45 9.29 -16.03
CA ARG A 169 0.43 10.66 -16.59
C ARG A 169 -0.68 11.46 -15.93
N PHE A 170 -0.45 12.75 -15.74
CA PHE A 170 -1.48 13.69 -15.34
C PHE A 170 -2.51 13.88 -16.47
N THR A 171 -3.77 13.93 -16.08
CA THR A 171 -4.86 14.40 -16.92
C THR A 171 -5.58 15.54 -16.18
N PRO A 172 -6.23 16.49 -16.89
CA PRO A 172 -6.95 17.58 -16.21
C PRO A 172 -7.92 17.10 -15.15
N MET A 173 -8.64 16.01 -15.41
CA MET A 173 -9.58 15.40 -14.46
C MET A 173 -8.88 14.85 -13.23
N LYS A 174 -7.68 14.27 -13.35
CA LYS A 174 -6.87 13.82 -12.21
C LYS A 174 -6.39 15.00 -11.37
N VAL A 175 -5.92 16.07 -12.03
CA VAL A 175 -5.45 17.29 -11.35
C VAL A 175 -6.59 17.95 -10.57
N LEU A 176 -7.77 18.08 -11.17
CA LEU A 176 -8.95 18.62 -10.50
C LEU A 176 -9.36 17.75 -9.30
N GLY A 177 -9.39 16.44 -9.48
CA GLY A 177 -9.70 15.50 -8.39
C GLY A 177 -8.69 15.56 -7.24
N MET A 178 -7.39 15.68 -7.55
CA MET A 178 -6.35 15.87 -6.54
C MET A 178 -6.52 17.20 -5.79
N ALA A 179 -6.77 18.30 -6.49
CA ALA A 179 -6.96 19.61 -5.87
C ALA A 179 -8.16 19.60 -4.92
N LEU A 180 -9.29 19.00 -5.34
CA LEU A 180 -10.49 18.89 -4.53
C LEU A 180 -10.27 18.00 -3.29
N GLY A 181 -9.62 16.86 -3.46
CA GLY A 181 -9.30 15.95 -2.36
C GLY A 181 -8.35 16.58 -1.33
N LEU A 182 -7.29 17.26 -1.81
CA LEU A 182 -6.37 17.98 -0.93
C LEU A 182 -7.06 19.13 -0.20
N ALA A 183 -7.94 19.89 -0.86
CA ALA A 183 -8.71 20.94 -0.22
C ALA A 183 -9.60 20.39 0.91
N GLY A 184 -10.31 19.27 0.66
CA GLY A 184 -11.11 18.61 1.69
C GLY A 184 -10.27 18.13 2.88
N ALA A 185 -9.10 17.53 2.63
CA ALA A 185 -8.20 17.11 3.71
C ALA A 185 -7.65 18.29 4.51
N LEU A 186 -7.28 19.40 3.85
CA LEU A 186 -6.85 20.62 4.54
C LEU A 186 -7.95 21.17 5.44
N VAL A 187 -9.22 21.15 5.01
CA VAL A 187 -10.34 21.53 5.87
C VAL A 187 -10.39 20.65 7.11
N VAL A 188 -10.25 19.32 7.01
CA VAL A 188 -10.23 18.41 8.18
C VAL A 188 -9.08 18.77 9.14
N ILE A 189 -7.87 18.95 8.58
CA ILE A 189 -6.67 19.26 9.36
C ILE A 189 -6.83 20.60 10.09
N LEU A 190 -7.40 21.61 9.42
CA LEU A 190 -7.53 22.96 9.95
C LEU A 190 -8.78 23.18 10.81
N SER A 191 -9.88 22.44 10.58
CA SER A 191 -11.16 22.60 11.30
C SER A 191 -11.14 22.11 12.74
N GLY A 192 -10.08 21.51 13.20
CA GLY A 192 -10.01 20.88 14.52
C GLY A 192 -9.73 21.78 15.69
N SER A 193 -9.95 23.07 15.57
CA SER A 193 -9.68 24.06 16.63
C SER A 193 -10.85 24.31 17.58
N GLY A 194 -11.80 23.36 17.73
CA GLY A 194 -12.81 23.44 18.77
C GLY A 194 -12.22 23.37 20.19
N MET A 195 -12.90 23.93 21.19
CA MET A 195 -12.44 24.01 22.59
C MET A 195 -12.03 22.68 23.24
N GLN A 196 -12.23 21.54 22.58
CA GLN A 196 -11.85 20.19 23.05
C GLN A 196 -10.78 19.52 22.17
N ALA A 197 -10.23 20.21 21.15
CA ALA A 197 -9.17 19.65 20.34
C ALA A 197 -7.88 19.53 21.17
N PRO A 198 -7.13 18.40 21.08
CA PRO A 198 -5.81 18.32 21.69
C PRO A 198 -4.93 19.47 21.20
N SER A 199 -4.13 20.06 22.09
CA SER A 199 -3.24 21.18 21.78
C SER A 199 -2.26 20.91 20.64
N ASP A 200 -2.07 19.64 20.28
CA ASP A 200 -1.14 19.17 19.26
C ASP A 200 -1.85 18.41 18.11
N LYS A 201 -3.11 18.72 17.85
CA LYS A 201 -3.89 18.05 16.79
C LYS A 201 -3.23 18.17 15.41
N LEU A 202 -2.76 19.37 15.07
CA LEU A 202 -2.10 19.62 13.78
C LEU A 202 -0.87 18.71 13.59
N GLY A 203 -0.08 18.54 14.65
CA GLY A 203 1.03 17.60 14.66
C GLY A 203 0.58 16.15 14.45
N GLY A 204 -0.48 15.75 15.14
CA GLY A 204 -1.10 14.43 15.00
C GLY A 204 -1.55 14.15 13.56
N ASP A 205 -2.32 15.06 12.96
CA ASP A 205 -2.81 14.97 11.59
C ASP A 205 -1.66 14.92 10.56
N ALA A 206 -0.60 15.72 10.76
CA ALA A 206 0.59 15.71 9.92
C ALA A 206 1.32 14.35 9.99
N VAL A 207 1.43 13.74 11.19
CA VAL A 207 2.05 12.42 11.36
C VAL A 207 1.19 11.33 10.73
N VAL A 208 -0.14 11.41 10.80
CA VAL A 208 -1.04 10.51 10.07
C VAL A 208 -0.82 10.65 8.56
N LEU A 209 -0.72 11.88 8.04
CA LEU A 209 -0.43 12.11 6.62
C LEU A 209 0.90 11.46 6.19
N LEU A 210 1.95 11.56 7.03
CA LEU A 210 3.22 10.86 6.78
C LEU A 210 3.06 9.34 6.72
N ALA A 211 2.18 8.76 7.55
CA ALA A 211 1.85 7.33 7.47
C ALA A 211 1.25 6.97 6.11
N ILE A 212 0.36 7.80 5.57
CA ILE A 212 -0.29 7.57 4.28
C ILE A 212 0.70 7.77 3.13
N VAL A 213 1.60 8.78 3.22
CA VAL A 213 2.70 8.95 2.24
C VAL A 213 3.60 7.72 2.21
N ALA A 214 4.04 7.21 3.38
CA ALA A 214 4.86 6.01 3.48
C ALA A 214 4.16 4.78 2.88
N SER A 215 2.86 4.63 3.16
CA SER A 215 2.02 3.55 2.59
C SER A 215 1.93 3.65 1.07
N SER A 216 1.65 4.85 0.55
CA SER A 216 1.49 5.12 -0.88
C SER A 216 2.80 4.89 -1.63
N PHE A 217 3.92 5.34 -1.06
CA PHE A 217 5.25 5.10 -1.62
C PHE A 217 5.58 3.61 -1.66
N SER A 218 5.32 2.87 -0.56
CA SER A 218 5.57 1.44 -0.50
C SER A 218 4.77 0.66 -1.56
N MET A 219 3.55 1.09 -1.84
CA MET A 219 2.67 0.46 -2.83
C MET A 219 3.19 0.62 -4.26
N VAL A 220 3.73 1.80 -4.60
CA VAL A 220 4.37 2.05 -5.90
C VAL A 220 5.70 1.32 -6.00
N TRP A 221 6.50 1.34 -4.93
CA TRP A 221 7.79 0.66 -4.85
C TRP A 221 7.68 -0.85 -5.02
N LEU A 222 6.69 -1.47 -4.36
CA LEU A 222 6.48 -2.91 -4.41
C LEU A 222 5.86 -3.40 -5.73
N LYS A 223 5.41 -2.53 -6.61
CA LYS A 223 4.67 -2.90 -7.83
C LYS A 223 5.34 -3.99 -8.66
N GLU A 224 6.65 -3.90 -8.90
CA GLU A 224 7.39 -4.93 -9.64
C GLU A 224 7.43 -6.27 -8.90
N LEU A 225 7.57 -6.24 -7.59
CA LEU A 225 7.70 -7.45 -6.77
C LEU A 225 6.34 -8.14 -6.61
N ILE A 226 5.24 -7.39 -6.51
CA ILE A 226 3.87 -7.93 -6.43
C ILE A 226 3.54 -8.75 -7.68
N VAL A 227 4.01 -8.33 -8.87
CA VAL A 227 3.79 -9.09 -10.11
C VAL A 227 4.63 -10.36 -10.17
N ARG A 228 5.81 -10.35 -9.56
CA ARG A 228 6.82 -11.42 -9.68
C ARG A 228 6.66 -12.51 -8.64
N TYR A 229 6.26 -12.16 -7.42
CA TYR A 229 6.22 -13.07 -6.27
C TYR A 229 4.82 -13.21 -5.70
N LYS A 230 4.56 -14.39 -5.09
CA LYS A 230 3.31 -14.63 -4.36
C LYS A 230 3.19 -13.70 -3.15
N PRO A 231 1.95 -13.32 -2.75
CA PRO A 231 1.72 -12.45 -1.59
C PRO A 231 2.42 -12.93 -0.32
N VAL A 232 2.33 -14.24 -0.04
CA VAL A 232 2.96 -14.84 1.14
C VAL A 232 4.48 -14.67 1.11
N THR A 233 5.12 -14.83 -0.06
CA THR A 233 6.56 -14.68 -0.23
C THR A 233 7.02 -13.26 0.13
N LEU A 234 6.30 -12.24 -0.33
CA LEU A 234 6.62 -10.86 0.01
C LEU A 234 6.48 -10.58 1.50
N LEU A 235 5.38 -11.05 2.12
CA LEU A 235 5.14 -10.84 3.55
C LEU A 235 6.16 -11.59 4.43
N ARG A 236 6.64 -12.76 3.98
CA ARG A 236 7.72 -13.53 4.65
C ARG A 236 9.06 -12.79 4.70
N TRP A 237 9.32 -11.89 3.80
CA TRP A 237 10.51 -11.05 3.82
C TRP A 237 10.28 -9.71 4.51
N ILE A 238 9.15 -9.06 4.22
CA ILE A 238 8.84 -7.72 4.74
C ILE A 238 8.73 -7.73 6.26
N TYR A 239 7.96 -8.65 6.85
CA TYR A 239 7.71 -8.59 8.29
C TYR A 239 8.89 -9.00 9.16
N PRO A 240 9.66 -10.07 8.89
CA PRO A 240 10.87 -10.35 9.66
C PRO A 240 11.91 -9.23 9.57
N VAL A 241 12.12 -8.66 8.38
CA VAL A 241 13.03 -7.53 8.21
C VAL A 241 12.53 -6.32 9.00
N ALA A 242 11.23 -6.00 8.93
CA ALA A 242 10.62 -4.93 9.72
C ALA A 242 10.76 -5.18 11.23
N ALA A 243 10.55 -6.42 11.69
CA ALA A 243 10.70 -6.77 13.10
C ALA A 243 12.15 -6.53 13.58
N VAL A 244 13.15 -6.98 12.81
CA VAL A 244 14.56 -6.74 13.14
C VAL A 244 14.89 -5.24 13.15
N MET A 245 14.43 -4.48 12.17
CA MET A 245 14.64 -3.03 12.13
C MET A 245 13.94 -2.29 13.27
N MET A 246 12.81 -2.81 13.77
CA MET A 246 12.07 -2.19 14.87
C MET A 246 12.63 -2.51 16.26
N LEU A 247 13.47 -3.56 16.40
CA LEU A 247 14.06 -3.96 17.69
C LEU A 247 14.69 -2.82 18.49
N PRO A 248 15.58 -1.97 17.90
CA PRO A 248 16.27 -0.93 18.69
C PRO A 248 15.31 0.13 19.24
N ILE A 249 14.17 0.33 18.59
CA ILE A 249 13.19 1.38 18.94
C ILE A 249 12.05 0.83 19.81
N GLY A 250 11.58 -0.38 19.50
CA GLY A 250 10.34 -0.93 20.05
C GLY A 250 10.52 -1.95 21.16
N LEU A 251 11.67 -2.64 21.23
CA LEU A 251 11.85 -3.72 22.21
C LEU A 251 11.87 -3.19 23.65
N GLY A 252 12.59 -2.11 23.92
CA GLY A 252 12.65 -1.50 25.26
C GLY A 252 11.26 -1.08 25.77
N PRO A 253 10.49 -0.27 25.02
CA PRO A 253 9.11 0.04 25.36
C PRO A 253 8.21 -1.20 25.52
N LEU A 254 8.36 -2.22 24.70
CA LEU A 254 7.57 -3.44 24.79
C LEU A 254 7.84 -4.20 26.08
N LEU A 255 9.11 -4.36 26.47
CA LEU A 255 9.50 -5.05 27.71
C LEU A 255 9.08 -4.29 28.98
N ARG A 256 8.89 -2.97 28.88
CA ARG A 256 8.40 -2.13 30.00
C ARG A 256 6.87 -2.09 30.09
N THR A 257 6.17 -2.66 29.12
CA THR A 257 4.69 -2.69 29.13
C THR A 257 4.20 -3.73 30.11
N ASP A 258 3.42 -3.30 31.08
CA ASP A 258 2.81 -4.21 32.07
C ASP A 258 1.49 -4.76 31.52
N PHE A 259 1.56 -5.92 30.91
CA PHE A 259 0.39 -6.62 30.38
C PHE A 259 -0.52 -7.19 31.50
N SER A 260 0.00 -7.39 32.70
CA SER A 260 -0.76 -7.94 33.82
C SER A 260 -1.70 -6.93 34.49
N ALA A 261 -1.33 -5.63 34.37
CA ALA A 261 -2.16 -4.52 34.85
C ALA A 261 -3.29 -4.14 33.87
N MET A 262 -3.32 -4.72 32.66
CA MET A 262 -4.34 -4.39 31.67
C MET A 262 -5.69 -5.04 32.02
N PRO A 263 -6.80 -4.29 31.97
CA PRO A 263 -8.14 -4.88 32.04
C PRO A 263 -8.33 -5.92 30.92
N ALA A 264 -9.09 -6.98 31.18
CA ALA A 264 -9.26 -8.08 30.22
C ALA A 264 -9.76 -7.61 28.85
N HIS A 265 -10.69 -6.65 28.78
CA HIS A 265 -11.18 -6.11 27.52
C HIS A 265 -10.09 -5.38 26.74
N VAL A 266 -9.18 -4.66 27.41
CA VAL A 266 -8.04 -3.99 26.75
C VAL A 266 -7.04 -5.00 26.22
N ALA A 267 -6.73 -6.04 27.02
CA ALA A 267 -5.84 -7.13 26.59
C ALA A 267 -6.38 -7.83 25.33
N TRP A 268 -7.70 -8.06 25.24
CA TRP A 268 -8.33 -8.60 24.03
C TRP A 268 -8.22 -7.64 22.82
N ILE A 269 -8.36 -6.33 23.03
CA ILE A 269 -8.16 -5.34 21.97
C ILE A 269 -6.71 -5.35 21.48
N VAL A 270 -5.74 -5.38 22.39
CA VAL A 270 -4.31 -5.48 22.05
C VAL A 270 -4.03 -6.76 21.26
N ALA A 271 -4.55 -7.90 21.69
CA ALA A 271 -4.42 -9.17 20.99
C ALA A 271 -5.07 -9.12 19.58
N TYR A 272 -6.27 -8.57 19.46
CA TYR A 272 -6.93 -8.36 18.18
C TYR A 272 -6.06 -7.52 17.24
N VAL A 273 -5.62 -6.35 17.68
CA VAL A 273 -4.81 -5.42 16.89
C VAL A 273 -3.45 -6.04 16.50
N ALA A 274 -2.87 -6.87 17.36
CA ALA A 274 -1.61 -7.55 17.08
C ALA A 274 -1.75 -8.65 16.02
N VAL A 275 -2.88 -9.36 15.97
CA VAL A 275 -3.03 -10.57 15.16
C VAL A 275 -3.86 -10.31 13.91
N VAL A 276 -5.08 -9.78 14.05
CA VAL A 276 -6.09 -9.78 12.98
C VAL A 276 -5.74 -8.82 11.83
N PRO A 277 -5.40 -7.54 12.05
CA PRO A 277 -5.15 -6.58 10.98
C PRO A 277 -3.74 -6.68 10.36
N THR A 278 -2.93 -7.63 10.81
CA THR A 278 -1.51 -7.69 10.45
C THR A 278 -1.27 -8.49 9.17
N PHE A 279 -1.34 -9.80 9.23
CA PHE A 279 -0.98 -10.67 8.12
C PHE A 279 -2.14 -10.86 7.13
N GLY A 280 -3.33 -11.19 7.62
CA GLY A 280 -4.48 -11.54 6.80
C GLY A 280 -4.92 -10.46 5.81
N PRO A 281 -5.24 -9.24 6.26
CA PRO A 281 -5.65 -8.16 5.37
C PRO A 281 -4.58 -7.76 4.36
N ASN A 282 -3.31 -7.76 4.74
CA ASN A 282 -2.21 -7.49 3.80
C ASN A 282 -2.07 -8.60 2.75
N TYR A 283 -2.27 -9.85 3.15
CA TYR A 283 -2.32 -10.97 2.21
C TYR A 283 -3.48 -10.82 1.23
N LEU A 284 -4.69 -10.53 1.73
CA LEU A 284 -5.89 -10.34 0.91
C LEU A 284 -5.74 -9.16 -0.05
N LEU A 285 -5.14 -8.05 0.39
CA LEU A 285 -4.85 -6.90 -0.46
C LEU A 285 -3.91 -7.29 -1.62
N ILE A 286 -2.76 -7.89 -1.31
CA ILE A 286 -1.78 -8.28 -2.32
C ILE A 286 -2.38 -9.34 -3.26
N TYR A 287 -3.12 -10.33 -2.72
CA TYR A 287 -3.86 -11.30 -3.51
C TYR A 287 -4.84 -10.63 -4.47
N SER A 288 -5.61 -9.67 -3.97
CA SER A 288 -6.62 -8.98 -4.78
C SER A 288 -5.99 -8.15 -5.91
N LEU A 289 -4.83 -7.55 -5.66
CA LEU A 289 -4.09 -6.78 -6.66
C LEU A 289 -3.57 -7.63 -7.85
N HIS A 290 -3.57 -8.96 -7.75
CA HIS A 290 -3.33 -9.84 -8.89
C HIS A 290 -4.52 -9.89 -9.86
N TYR A 291 -5.75 -9.67 -9.37
CA TYR A 291 -6.99 -9.82 -10.14
C TYR A 291 -7.68 -8.47 -10.41
N VAL A 292 -7.45 -7.49 -9.57
CA VAL A 292 -8.11 -6.18 -9.60
C VAL A 292 -7.08 -5.08 -9.78
N LYS A 293 -7.39 -4.10 -10.64
CA LYS A 293 -6.50 -2.94 -10.84
C LYS A 293 -6.32 -2.16 -9.53
N PRO A 294 -5.13 -1.62 -9.25
CA PRO A 294 -4.91 -0.76 -8.08
C PRO A 294 -5.93 0.39 -7.98
N THR A 295 -6.34 0.96 -9.11
CA THR A 295 -7.39 2.00 -9.18
C THR A 295 -8.74 1.53 -8.66
N ILE A 296 -9.12 0.27 -8.92
CA ILE A 296 -10.39 -0.29 -8.41
C ILE A 296 -10.22 -0.61 -6.92
N SER A 297 -9.05 -1.14 -6.52
CA SER A 297 -8.74 -1.38 -5.11
C SER A 297 -8.83 -0.10 -4.29
N SER A 298 -8.45 1.06 -4.84
CA SER A 298 -8.49 2.33 -4.12
C SER A 298 -9.90 2.83 -3.79
N ILE A 299 -10.95 2.35 -4.46
CA ILE A 299 -12.34 2.68 -4.11
C ILE A 299 -12.71 2.18 -2.70
N TYR A 300 -12.12 1.06 -2.28
CA TYR A 300 -12.41 0.46 -0.97
C TYR A 300 -11.84 1.27 0.21
N PHE A 301 -10.90 2.20 -0.01
CA PHE A 301 -10.45 3.15 1.02
C PHE A 301 -11.60 3.95 1.63
N TYR A 302 -12.70 4.16 0.88
CA TYR A 302 -13.88 4.88 1.39
C TYR A 302 -14.65 4.14 2.47
N LEU A 303 -14.45 2.84 2.62
CA LEU A 303 -15.03 2.09 3.73
C LEU A 303 -14.41 2.51 5.07
N GLU A 304 -13.13 2.92 5.08
CA GLU A 304 -12.43 3.25 6.32
C GLU A 304 -13.09 4.39 7.10
N PRO A 305 -13.33 5.60 6.52
CA PRO A 305 -13.94 6.68 7.29
C PRO A 305 -15.41 6.40 7.66
N VAL A 306 -16.16 5.69 6.81
CA VAL A 306 -17.55 5.35 7.12
C VAL A 306 -17.62 4.45 8.36
N ILE A 307 -16.82 3.38 8.38
CA ILE A 307 -16.80 2.42 9.48
C ILE A 307 -16.16 3.02 10.72
N ALA A 308 -15.01 3.72 10.57
CA ALA A 308 -14.32 4.38 11.68
C ALA A 308 -15.22 5.41 12.36
N THR A 309 -15.94 6.22 11.59
CA THR A 309 -16.93 7.19 12.12
C THR A 309 -18.06 6.48 12.86
N ALA A 310 -18.67 5.46 12.27
CA ALA A 310 -19.77 4.73 12.88
C ALA A 310 -19.35 4.14 14.25
N ILE A 311 -18.17 3.52 14.32
CA ILE A 311 -17.67 2.93 15.56
C ILE A 311 -17.27 4.02 16.57
N SER A 312 -16.57 5.09 16.14
CA SER A 312 -16.13 6.16 17.03
C SER A 312 -17.30 6.91 17.66
N VAL A 313 -18.36 7.16 16.90
CA VAL A 313 -19.61 7.75 17.41
C VAL A 313 -20.33 6.78 18.35
N ALA A 314 -20.43 5.50 17.99
CA ALA A 314 -21.07 4.50 18.85
C ALA A 314 -20.30 4.30 20.18
N MET A 315 -18.99 4.49 20.17
CA MET A 315 -18.13 4.43 21.38
C MET A 315 -18.05 5.76 22.13
N HIS A 316 -18.80 6.79 21.72
CA HIS A 316 -18.76 8.16 22.29
C HIS A 316 -17.33 8.78 22.33
N MET A 317 -16.47 8.38 21.41
CA MET A 317 -15.08 8.87 21.33
C MET A 317 -14.96 10.15 20.50
N ASP A 318 -15.93 10.39 19.62
CA ASP A 318 -15.89 11.51 18.68
C ASP A 318 -17.31 11.90 18.25
N THR A 319 -17.46 13.08 17.67
CA THR A 319 -18.72 13.60 17.13
C THR A 319 -18.55 13.97 15.67
N LEU A 320 -19.53 13.61 14.85
CA LEU A 320 -19.55 14.04 13.46
C LEU A 320 -20.05 15.49 13.38
N SER A 321 -19.16 16.41 13.03
CA SER A 321 -19.52 17.81 12.75
C SER A 321 -19.83 18.03 11.26
N TRP A 322 -20.59 19.06 10.95
CA TRP A 322 -20.91 19.43 9.55
C TRP A 322 -19.66 19.72 8.73
N ASP A 323 -18.64 20.35 9.32
CA ASP A 323 -17.36 20.65 8.65
C ASP A 323 -16.66 19.37 8.21
N ARG A 324 -16.60 18.35 9.09
CA ARG A 324 -16.03 17.04 8.78
C ARG A 324 -16.84 16.28 7.73
N ALA A 325 -18.17 16.38 7.77
CA ALA A 325 -19.04 15.77 6.77
C ALA A 325 -18.83 16.37 5.38
N LEU A 326 -18.77 17.72 5.28
CA LEU A 326 -18.51 18.42 4.02
C LEU A 326 -17.12 18.16 3.50
N ALA A 327 -16.10 18.18 4.38
CA ALA A 327 -14.74 17.87 4.02
C ALA A 327 -14.58 16.42 3.50
N SER A 328 -15.25 15.47 4.16
CA SER A 328 -15.28 14.08 3.70
C SER A 328 -15.89 13.95 2.30
N LEU A 329 -17.01 14.65 2.04
CA LEU A 329 -17.63 14.66 0.71
C LEU A 329 -16.68 15.25 -0.34
N ALA A 330 -15.95 16.32 -0.03
CA ALA A 330 -14.95 16.90 -0.94
C ALA A 330 -13.81 15.91 -1.26
N VAL A 331 -13.28 15.23 -0.24
CA VAL A 331 -12.26 14.18 -0.43
C VAL A 331 -12.82 13.05 -1.30
N PHE A 332 -14.02 12.55 -1.01
CA PHE A 332 -14.64 11.48 -1.80
C PHE A 332 -14.88 11.90 -3.26
N ALA A 333 -15.40 13.10 -3.49
CA ALA A 333 -15.61 13.63 -4.84
C ALA A 333 -14.26 13.76 -5.58
N GLY A 334 -13.22 14.27 -4.91
CA GLY A 334 -11.87 14.40 -5.48
C GLY A 334 -11.31 13.06 -5.94
N VAL A 335 -11.37 12.05 -5.08
CA VAL A 335 -10.86 10.72 -5.44
C VAL A 335 -11.75 10.04 -6.48
N LEU A 336 -13.07 10.23 -6.43
CA LEU A 336 -13.97 9.71 -7.46
C LEU A 336 -13.60 10.27 -8.85
N LEU A 337 -13.31 11.56 -8.95
CA LEU A 337 -12.82 12.18 -10.20
C LEU A 337 -11.52 11.53 -10.68
N VAL A 338 -10.56 11.30 -9.78
CA VAL A 338 -9.32 10.58 -10.12
C VAL A 338 -9.62 9.18 -10.64
N VAL A 339 -10.47 8.41 -9.97
CA VAL A 339 -10.84 7.05 -10.37
C VAL A 339 -11.56 7.04 -11.72
N LEU A 340 -12.53 7.94 -11.94
CA LEU A 340 -13.25 8.04 -13.22
C LEU A 340 -12.33 8.43 -14.39
N SER A 341 -11.26 9.19 -14.13
CA SER A 341 -10.29 9.55 -15.16
C SER A 341 -9.54 8.35 -15.76
N TYR A 342 -9.45 7.24 -15.03
CA TYR A 342 -8.86 5.99 -15.53
C TYR A 342 -9.82 5.23 -16.46
N LYS A 343 -11.14 5.36 -16.25
CA LYS A 343 -12.16 4.71 -17.09
C LYS A 343 -12.22 5.33 -18.49
N ASN A 344 -11.96 6.62 -18.60
CA ASN A 344 -12.07 7.39 -19.83
C ASN A 344 -10.81 7.36 -20.70
N ARG A 345 -9.83 6.50 -20.44
CA ARG A 345 -8.70 6.30 -21.37
C ARG A 345 -9.19 5.52 -22.59
N PRO A 346 -9.14 6.13 -23.82
CA PRO A 346 -9.33 5.36 -25.03
C PRO A 346 -8.26 4.26 -25.05
N SER A 347 -8.67 3.03 -25.32
CA SER A 347 -7.76 1.93 -25.64
C SER A 347 -6.92 2.39 -26.82
N THR A 348 -5.64 2.69 -26.61
CA THR A 348 -4.71 2.95 -27.71
C THR A 348 -4.79 1.76 -28.66
N PRO A 349 -5.08 1.98 -29.97
CA PRO A 349 -5.07 0.89 -30.94
C PRO A 349 -3.69 0.22 -30.87
N ARG A 350 -3.67 -1.11 -30.77
CA ARG A 350 -2.45 -1.87 -31.04
C ARG A 350 -2.02 -1.50 -32.46
N HIS A 351 -0.90 -0.84 -32.61
CA HIS A 351 -0.19 -0.89 -33.87
C HIS A 351 0.16 -2.36 -34.10
N THR A 352 -0.68 -3.04 -34.87
CA THR A 352 -0.30 -4.23 -35.61
C THR A 352 0.69 -3.72 -36.64
N GLY A 353 1.99 -3.76 -36.30
CA GLY A 353 3.03 -3.60 -37.28
C GLY A 353 2.92 -4.78 -38.25
N GLU A 354 2.56 -4.50 -39.45
CA GLU A 354 2.85 -5.30 -40.61
C GLU A 354 4.35 -5.36 -40.87
#